data_d6d7017d2ce5d07bee86d79b7a2f7be7
#
_entry.id   d6d7017d2ce5d07bee86d79b7a2f7be7
#
_cell.length_a   1.000
_cell.length_b   1.000
_cell.length_c   1.000
_cell.angle_alpha   90.00
_cell.angle_beta   90.00
_cell.angle_gamma   90.00
#
_symmetry.space_group_name_H-M   'P 1'
#
loop_
_entity.id
_entity.type
_entity.pdbx_description
1 polymer ?
#
loop_
_entity_poly.entity_id
_entity_poly.type
_entity_poly.pdbx_seq_one_letter_code
_entity_poly.pdbx_strand_id
1 'polypeptide(L)'
;MSYNLYRYNKFCGIYVVTNTITGEQYVGQSKNIAVRWLQHMSNSLNSKKTQKLYEAIREYGITNFSFQILEECNKEELSEREKYWIAELDTYNTGYNSTLGG
;
A
#
# COMPACT_ATOMS: atom_id res chain seq x y z
N MET A 1 0.56 8.60 -14.63
CA MET A 1 -0.31 7.44 -14.55
C MET A 1 -1.65 7.84 -13.95
N SER A 2 -2.73 7.46 -14.54
CA SER A 2 -4.05 7.67 -13.95
C SER A 2 -4.53 6.38 -13.31
N TYR A 3 -5.13 6.50 -12.13
CA TYR A 3 -5.70 5.36 -11.43
C TYR A 3 -7.20 5.34 -11.67
N ASN A 4 -7.72 4.22 -12.17
CA ASN A 4 -9.17 4.06 -12.30
C ASN A 4 -9.73 3.59 -10.95
N LEU A 5 -9.89 4.53 -10.02
CA LEU A 5 -10.35 4.23 -8.67
C LEU A 5 -11.79 3.73 -8.64
N TYR A 6 -12.60 4.14 -9.62
CA TYR A 6 -13.98 3.66 -9.72
C TYR A 6 -14.03 2.15 -9.89
N ARG A 7 -13.11 1.58 -10.68
CA ARG A 7 -13.01 0.14 -10.88
C ARG A 7 -12.74 -0.63 -9.60
N TYR A 8 -12.02 -0.02 -8.65
CA TYR A 8 -11.58 -0.68 -7.43
C TYR A 8 -12.45 -0.33 -6.22
N ASN A 9 -13.56 0.36 -6.45
CA ASN A 9 -14.49 0.69 -5.37
C ASN A 9 -15.06 -0.61 -4.77
N LYS A 10 -15.01 -0.73 -3.44
CA LYS A 10 -15.44 -1.91 -2.69
C LYS A 10 -14.58 -3.16 -2.95
N PHE A 11 -13.44 -3.01 -3.60
CA PHE A 11 -12.52 -4.14 -3.76
C PHE A 11 -11.85 -4.44 -2.43
N CYS A 12 -12.06 -5.66 -1.94
CA CYS A 12 -11.49 -6.13 -0.66
C CYS A 12 -10.30 -7.03 -0.95
N GLY A 13 -9.15 -6.73 -0.35
CA GLY A 13 -7.98 -7.57 -0.58
C GLY A 13 -6.67 -6.93 -0.15
N ILE A 14 -5.61 -7.45 -0.73
CA ILE A 14 -4.24 -7.05 -0.46
C ILE A 14 -3.71 -6.28 -1.65
N TYR A 15 -3.01 -5.18 -1.38
CA TYR A 15 -2.44 -4.33 -2.42
C TYR A 15 -0.96 -4.07 -2.13
N VAL A 16 -0.25 -3.58 -3.14
CA VAL A 16 1.14 -3.16 -3.00
C VAL A 16 1.32 -1.78 -3.60
N VAL A 17 2.06 -0.94 -2.88
CA VAL A 17 2.52 0.37 -3.36
C VAL A 17 4.01 0.24 -3.61
N THR A 18 4.45 0.59 -4.81
CA THR A 18 5.85 0.44 -5.21
C THR A 18 6.44 1.80 -5.56
N ASN A 19 7.59 2.13 -4.96
CA ASN A 19 8.41 3.25 -5.41
C ASN A 19 9.14 2.79 -6.66
N THR A 20 8.78 3.34 -7.81
CA THR A 20 9.34 2.90 -9.09
C THR A 20 10.79 3.35 -9.29
N ILE A 21 11.29 4.26 -8.45
CA ILE A 21 12.68 4.71 -8.51
C ILE A 21 13.58 3.74 -7.75
N THR A 22 13.19 3.34 -6.54
CA THR A 22 14.02 2.51 -5.66
C THR A 22 13.65 1.03 -5.67
N GLY A 23 12.42 0.71 -6.07
CA GLY A 23 11.90 -0.65 -5.99
C GLY A 23 11.34 -1.02 -4.62
N GLU A 24 11.45 -0.15 -3.63
CA GLU A 24 10.92 -0.43 -2.30
C GLU A 24 9.40 -0.45 -2.30
N GLN A 25 8.82 -1.31 -1.48
CA GLN A 25 7.39 -1.59 -1.54
C GLN A 25 6.73 -1.55 -0.16
N TYR A 26 5.43 -1.28 -0.18
CA TYR A 26 4.55 -1.36 0.98
C TYR A 26 3.37 -2.26 0.64
N VAL A 27 3.14 -3.26 1.47
CA VAL A 27 1.97 -4.16 1.36
C VAL A 27 0.92 -3.69 2.36
N GLY A 28 -0.33 -3.59 1.91
CA GLY A 28 -1.43 -3.21 2.77
C GLY A 28 -2.67 -4.05 2.53
N GLN A 29 -3.64 -3.89 3.40
CA GLN A 29 -4.93 -4.53 3.30
C GLN A 29 -6.04 -3.49 3.39
N SER A 30 -7.17 -3.77 2.76
CA SER A 30 -8.34 -2.93 2.90
C SER A 30 -9.60 -3.66 2.48
N LYS A 31 -10.72 -3.32 3.14
CA LYS A 31 -12.05 -3.73 2.70
C LYS A 31 -12.52 -2.90 1.51
N ASN A 32 -11.91 -1.75 1.27
CA ASN A 32 -12.16 -0.88 0.13
C ASN A 32 -10.85 -0.24 -0.31
N ILE A 33 -10.18 -0.88 -1.26
CA ILE A 33 -8.85 -0.48 -1.68
C ILE A 33 -8.83 0.92 -2.28
N ALA A 34 -9.87 1.30 -3.05
CA ALA A 34 -9.92 2.64 -3.64
C ALA A 34 -9.90 3.73 -2.57
N VAL A 35 -10.69 3.57 -1.51
CA VAL A 35 -10.73 4.53 -0.40
C VAL A 35 -9.36 4.54 0.31
N ARG A 36 -8.76 3.37 0.50
CA ARG A 36 -7.46 3.29 1.19
C ARG A 36 -6.36 4.00 0.41
N TRP A 37 -6.35 3.87 -0.92
CA TRP A 37 -5.38 4.60 -1.75
C TRP A 37 -5.55 6.11 -1.63
N LEU A 38 -6.80 6.60 -1.61
CA LEU A 38 -7.05 8.03 -1.40
C LEU A 38 -6.57 8.48 -0.02
N GLN A 39 -6.76 7.65 1.00
CA GLN A 39 -6.25 7.96 2.34
C GLN A 39 -4.72 8.04 2.36
N HIS A 40 -4.04 7.12 1.67
CA HIS A 40 -2.57 7.18 1.58
C HIS A 40 -2.10 8.44 0.88
N MET A 41 -2.74 8.82 -0.22
CA MET A 41 -2.38 10.07 -0.91
C MET A 41 -2.60 11.28 0.00
N SER A 42 -3.74 11.36 0.67
CA SER A 42 -4.05 12.45 1.60
C SER A 42 -3.06 12.49 2.76
N ASN A 43 -2.78 11.34 3.37
CA ASN A 43 -1.85 11.26 4.50
C ASN A 43 -0.42 11.67 4.10
N SER A 44 -0.01 11.37 2.88
CA SER A 44 1.33 11.74 2.41
C SER A 44 1.54 13.24 2.32
N LEU A 45 0.45 14.02 2.22
CA LEU A 45 0.53 15.48 2.20
C LEU A 45 0.65 16.07 3.61
N ASN A 46 0.45 15.28 4.66
CA ASN A 46 0.52 15.73 6.03
C ASN A 46 1.90 15.42 6.62
N SER A 47 2.73 16.46 6.81
CA SER A 47 4.08 16.31 7.32
C SER A 47 4.16 15.73 8.73
N LYS A 48 3.05 15.69 9.46
CA LYS A 48 2.97 15.06 10.79
C LYS A 48 2.87 13.54 10.69
N LYS A 49 2.54 13.00 9.53
CA LYS A 49 2.50 11.57 9.30
C LYS A 49 3.90 11.09 8.92
N THR A 50 4.56 10.42 9.86
CA THR A 50 5.98 10.05 9.73
C THR A 50 6.21 8.59 9.39
N GLN A 51 5.18 7.86 8.94
CA GLN A 51 5.35 6.50 8.47
C GLN A 51 6.29 6.48 7.26
N LYS A 52 7.06 5.40 7.14
CA LYS A 52 8.08 5.26 6.09
C LYS A 52 7.51 5.51 4.69
N LEU A 53 6.32 4.95 4.41
CA LEU A 53 5.69 5.15 3.10
C LEU A 53 5.41 6.62 2.81
N TYR A 54 4.87 7.35 3.78
CA TYR A 54 4.50 8.74 3.58
C TYR A 54 5.71 9.64 3.42
N GLU A 55 6.78 9.37 4.16
CA GLU A 55 8.03 10.09 3.99
C GLU A 55 8.62 9.86 2.60
N ALA A 56 8.56 8.62 2.12
CA ALA A 56 9.04 8.28 0.79
C ALA A 56 8.22 8.96 -0.31
N ILE A 57 6.89 9.00 -0.16
CA ILE A 57 6.03 9.67 -1.14
C ILE A 57 6.36 11.17 -1.21
N ARG A 58 6.61 11.81 -0.06
CA ARG A 58 6.99 13.23 -0.05
C ARG A 58 8.36 13.46 -0.69
N GLU A 59 9.30 12.54 -0.49
CA GLU A 59 10.66 12.66 -1.01
C GLU A 59 10.71 12.41 -2.53
N TYR A 60 10.06 11.37 -3.00
CA TYR A 60 10.16 10.93 -4.40
C TYR A 60 9.04 11.41 -5.29
N GLY A 61 7.92 11.88 -4.71
CA GLY A 61 6.76 12.33 -5.45
C GLY A 61 5.77 11.20 -5.72
N ILE A 62 4.47 11.49 -5.57
CA ILE A 62 3.41 10.48 -5.72
C ILE A 62 3.38 9.88 -7.13
N THR A 63 3.80 10.63 -8.15
CA THR A 63 3.81 10.14 -9.52
C THR A 63 4.83 9.03 -9.76
N ASN A 64 5.76 8.84 -8.83
CA ASN A 64 6.76 7.77 -8.89
C ASN A 64 6.35 6.54 -8.09
N PHE A 65 5.09 6.47 -7.67
CA PHE A 65 4.55 5.31 -6.94
C PHE A 65 3.45 4.67 -7.75
N SER A 66 3.46 3.34 -7.81
CA SER A 66 2.41 2.57 -8.44
C SER A 66 1.56 1.87 -7.38
N PHE A 67 0.27 1.73 -7.66
CA PHE A 67 -0.69 1.05 -6.79
C PHE A 67 -1.23 -0.15 -7.56
N GLN A 68 -1.04 -1.35 -7.02
CA GLN A 68 -1.48 -2.58 -7.67
C GLN A 68 -2.17 -3.49 -6.66
N ILE A 69 -3.14 -4.27 -7.15
CA ILE A 69 -3.79 -5.27 -6.33
C ILE A 69 -3.00 -6.56 -6.44
N LEU A 70 -2.64 -7.14 -5.28
CA LEU A 70 -1.97 -8.42 -5.21
C LEU A 70 -2.95 -9.58 -5.16
N GLU A 71 -4.03 -9.42 -4.38
CA GLU A 71 -4.95 -10.51 -4.16
C GLU A 71 -6.31 -9.97 -3.70
N GLU A 72 -7.39 -10.49 -4.27
CA GLU A 72 -8.73 -10.29 -3.74
C GLU A 72 -9.01 -11.40 -2.74
N CYS A 73 -9.55 -11.04 -1.58
CA CYS A 73 -9.89 -12.03 -0.56
C CYS A 73 -11.01 -11.52 0.34
N ASN A 74 -11.57 -12.40 1.16
CA ASN A 74 -12.61 -12.04 2.11
C ASN A 74 -12.01 -11.25 3.27
N LYS A 75 -12.84 -10.46 3.95
CA LYS A 75 -12.39 -9.65 5.07
C LYS A 75 -11.80 -10.50 6.21
N GLU A 76 -12.28 -11.71 6.38
CA GLU A 76 -11.80 -12.64 7.40
C GLU A 76 -10.38 -13.14 7.12
N GLU A 77 -9.94 -13.05 5.86
CA GLU A 77 -8.64 -13.52 5.43
C GLU A 77 -7.60 -12.40 5.34
N LEU A 78 -8.01 -11.14 5.48
CA LEU A 78 -7.14 -10.00 5.22
C LEU A 78 -5.84 -10.03 6.02
N SER A 79 -5.91 -10.27 7.33
CA SER A 79 -4.71 -10.25 8.17
C SER A 79 -3.75 -11.37 7.80
N GLU A 80 -4.26 -12.57 7.55
CA GLU A 80 -3.44 -13.71 7.17
C GLU A 80 -2.77 -13.48 5.82
N ARG A 81 -3.54 -12.98 4.85
CA ARG A 81 -3.00 -12.75 3.50
C ARG A 81 -2.02 -11.58 3.46
N GLU A 82 -2.25 -10.56 4.26
CA GLU A 82 -1.29 -9.47 4.38
C GLU A 82 0.05 -9.97 4.94
N LYS A 83 0.02 -10.77 5.99
CA LYS A 83 1.22 -11.37 6.56
C LYS A 83 1.98 -12.20 5.52
N TYR A 84 1.25 -12.98 4.73
CA TYR A 84 1.84 -13.79 3.67
C TYR A 84 2.60 -12.91 2.67
N TRP A 85 1.97 -11.83 2.20
CA TRP A 85 2.58 -10.97 1.18
C TRP A 85 3.73 -10.13 1.73
N ILE A 86 3.64 -9.67 2.98
CA ILE A 86 4.77 -8.97 3.62
C ILE A 86 5.99 -9.88 3.69
N ALA A 87 5.79 -11.15 4.05
CA ALA A 87 6.88 -12.12 4.09
C ALA A 87 7.40 -12.44 2.69
N GLU A 88 6.50 -12.67 1.74
CA GLU A 88 6.86 -13.05 0.37
C GLU A 88 7.67 -11.95 -0.33
N LEU A 89 7.28 -10.69 -0.17
CA LEU A 89 7.96 -9.55 -0.77
C LEU A 89 9.00 -8.93 0.16
N ASP A 90 9.12 -9.41 1.39
CA ASP A 90 10.08 -8.95 2.41
C ASP A 90 10.00 -7.45 2.66
N THR A 91 8.80 -6.88 2.64
CA THR A 91 8.62 -5.44 2.77
C THR A 91 8.84 -4.92 4.18
N TYR A 92 8.88 -5.79 5.18
CA TYR A 92 9.26 -5.41 6.54
C TYR A 92 10.75 -5.09 6.63
N ASN A 93 11.61 -5.92 6.03
CA ASN A 93 13.05 -5.76 6.09
C ASN A 93 13.60 -4.83 5.01
N THR A 94 13.03 -4.87 3.80
CA THR A 94 13.59 -4.15 2.64
C THR A 94 12.68 -3.06 2.09
N GLY A 95 11.50 -2.87 2.68
CA GLY A 95 10.51 -1.91 2.20
C GLY A 95 9.95 -1.02 3.29
N TYR A 96 8.71 -0.63 3.10
CA TYR A 96 8.07 0.40 3.92
C TYR A 96 7.15 -0.14 5.02
N ASN A 97 7.02 -1.45 5.16
CA ASN A 97 6.21 -2.00 6.25
C ASN A 97 6.94 -1.90 7.58
N SER A 98 6.22 -1.49 8.62
CA SER A 98 6.78 -1.31 9.97
C SER A 98 6.46 -2.49 10.88
N THR A 99 5.66 -3.44 10.41
CA THR A 99 5.28 -4.65 11.15
C THR A 99 5.27 -5.83 10.19
N LEU A 100 5.16 -7.03 10.75
CA LEU A 100 5.02 -8.27 9.97
C LEU A 100 3.57 -8.50 9.52
N GLY A 101 2.67 -7.57 9.81
CA GLY A 101 1.28 -7.63 9.41
C GLY A 101 0.34 -8.09 10.51
N GLY A 102 -0.94 -8.08 10.20
CA GLY A 102 -1.98 -8.55 11.11
C GLY A 102 -2.79 -7.46 11.77
#